data_aca985420818aa46e55dd6fbb07a3f20
#
_entry.id   aca985420818aa46e55dd6fbb07a3f20
#
_cell.length_a   1.000
_cell.length_b   1.000
_cell.length_c   1.000
_cell.angle_alpha   90.00
_cell.angle_beta   90.00
_cell.angle_gamma   90.00
#
_symmetry.space_group_name_H-M   'P 1'
#
loop_
_entity.id
_entity.type
_entity.pdbx_description
1 polymer ?
#
loop_
_entity_poly.entity_id
_entity_poly.type
_entity_poly.pdbx_seq_one_letter_code
_entity_poly.pdbx_strand_id
1 'polypeptide(L)'
;SYSVVKNCLYKVLQLKKPDELGKHIVVQGGTMRNDAIVRGLEKLTGKEVFRSDCPELMGALGCALYAKQLKTAKVTNLEDMMHQAQFTSRQVQCNGCENQCAITRYTFGNGEHYFSGNKCEKVFTNKGNVSEKGVNAYEKKIELLFDQQVNIAAPLLTIGIPRCLNMYEEYPFWHSLFTECGIRVCLSDASTFNKYEKAANMVMSDNICFPAKLVHSHIQNLIEYKVDRIFMPFVIFEEI
;
A
#
# COMPACT_ATOMS: atom_id res chain seq x y z
N SER A 1 24.59 -6.45 8.01
CA SER A 1 24.53 -5.23 8.85
C SER A 1 25.13 -4.02 8.13
N TYR A 2 26.39 -4.10 7.66
CA TYR A 2 27.10 -2.97 7.04
C TYR A 2 26.37 -2.40 5.79
N SER A 3 25.86 -3.26 4.91
CA SER A 3 25.09 -2.87 3.72
C SER A 3 23.80 -2.12 4.08
N VAL A 4 23.10 -2.54 5.13
CA VAL A 4 21.88 -1.88 5.62
C VAL A 4 22.21 -0.47 6.12
N VAL A 5 23.26 -0.32 6.91
CA VAL A 5 23.71 1.00 7.41
C VAL A 5 24.11 1.91 6.25
N LYS A 6 24.87 1.38 5.27
CA LYS A 6 25.26 2.12 4.08
C LYS A 6 24.04 2.60 3.27
N ASN A 7 23.04 1.75 3.11
CA ASN A 7 21.79 2.14 2.44
C ASN A 7 21.03 3.21 3.23
N CYS A 8 20.96 3.09 4.56
CA CYS A 8 20.32 4.09 5.40
C CYS A 8 20.99 5.46 5.24
N LEU A 9 22.32 5.52 5.38
CA LEU A 9 23.04 6.78 5.32
C LEU A 9 22.99 7.44 3.93
N TYR A 10 23.24 6.66 2.88
CA TYR A 10 23.46 7.23 1.55
C TYR A 10 22.23 7.21 0.64
N LYS A 11 21.29 6.28 0.83
CA LYS A 11 20.08 6.22 0.00
C LYS A 11 18.87 6.85 0.69
N VAL A 12 18.68 6.57 1.99
CA VAL A 12 17.49 7.07 2.71
C VAL A 12 17.75 8.50 3.22
N LEU A 13 18.83 8.72 3.95
CA LEU A 13 19.20 10.04 4.46
C LEU A 13 19.89 10.93 3.42
N GLN A 14 20.33 10.34 2.30
CA GLN A 14 21.00 11.03 1.19
C GLN A 14 22.20 11.87 1.62
N LEU A 15 22.93 11.42 2.63
CA LEU A 15 24.11 12.11 3.12
C LEU A 15 25.21 12.14 2.06
N LYS A 16 25.78 13.30 1.83
CA LYS A 16 26.93 13.47 0.95
C LYS A 16 28.25 13.28 1.70
N LYS A 17 28.29 13.66 2.98
CA LYS A 17 29.46 13.52 3.85
C LYS A 17 29.03 13.12 5.26
N PRO A 18 29.85 12.30 5.98
CA PRO A 18 29.55 11.91 7.36
C PRO A 18 29.44 13.09 8.34
N ASP A 19 30.06 14.25 8.02
CA ASP A 19 30.03 15.43 8.87
C ASP A 19 28.66 16.10 8.98
N GLU A 20 27.75 15.82 8.06
CA GLU A 20 26.37 16.29 8.11
C GLU A 20 25.59 15.75 9.32
N LEU A 21 26.02 14.62 9.92
CA LEU A 21 25.43 14.05 11.13
C LEU A 21 25.84 14.76 12.44
N GLY A 22 26.61 15.84 12.36
CA GLY A 22 27.12 16.54 13.55
C GLY A 22 28.29 15.80 14.23
N LYS A 23 28.68 16.27 15.42
CA LYS A 23 29.82 15.74 16.15
C LYS A 23 29.51 14.47 16.94
N HIS A 24 28.30 14.37 17.47
CA HIS A 24 27.85 13.28 18.33
C HIS A 24 26.66 12.57 17.65
N ILE A 25 26.75 11.26 17.52
CA ILE A 25 25.70 10.44 16.96
C ILE A 25 25.03 9.66 18.10
N VAL A 26 23.76 9.92 18.35
CA VAL A 26 22.97 9.16 19.31
C VAL A 26 21.99 8.29 18.56
N VAL A 27 21.91 7.02 18.89
CA VAL A 27 21.02 6.06 18.26
C VAL A 27 20.02 5.46 19.23
N GLN A 28 18.82 5.18 18.75
CA GLN A 28 17.74 4.58 19.52
C GLN A 28 16.92 3.62 18.67
N GLY A 29 16.09 2.82 19.33
CA GLY A 29 15.25 1.81 18.70
C GLY A 29 15.82 0.40 18.82
N GLY A 30 14.96 -0.62 18.73
CA GLY A 30 15.32 -2.02 18.95
C GLY A 30 16.38 -2.56 18.01
N THR A 31 16.47 -2.04 16.78
CA THR A 31 17.52 -2.38 15.80
C THR A 31 18.92 -2.08 16.33
N MET A 32 19.04 -1.09 17.19
CA MET A 32 20.33 -0.68 17.78
C MET A 32 20.82 -1.60 18.90
N ARG A 33 20.06 -2.62 19.29
CA ARG A 33 20.58 -3.73 20.11
C ARG A 33 21.64 -4.55 19.38
N ASN A 34 21.67 -4.50 18.07
CA ASN A 34 22.62 -5.23 17.25
C ASN A 34 23.95 -4.43 17.17
N ASP A 35 24.97 -4.92 17.87
CA ASP A 35 26.29 -4.31 17.91
C ASP A 35 26.94 -4.16 16.54
N ALA A 36 26.66 -5.08 15.61
CA ALA A 36 27.21 -4.99 14.26
C ALA A 36 26.63 -3.80 13.46
N ILE A 37 25.43 -3.32 13.80
CA ILE A 37 24.85 -2.10 13.21
C ILE A 37 25.52 -0.86 13.80
N VAL A 38 25.65 -0.80 15.12
CA VAL A 38 26.31 0.31 15.80
C VAL A 38 27.74 0.44 15.30
N ARG A 39 28.48 -0.68 15.26
CA ARG A 39 29.87 -0.68 14.76
C ARG A 39 29.98 -0.33 13.27
N GLY A 40 28.96 -0.72 12.49
CA GLY A 40 28.84 -0.31 11.07
C GLY A 40 28.68 1.20 10.91
N LEU A 41 27.88 1.83 11.76
CA LEU A 41 27.73 3.30 11.81
C LEU A 41 29.04 3.97 12.15
N GLU A 42 29.72 3.54 13.22
CA GLU A 42 31.03 4.09 13.61
C GLU A 42 32.06 3.99 12.48
N LYS A 43 32.17 2.82 11.84
CA LYS A 43 33.13 2.63 10.74
C LYS A 43 32.81 3.48 9.50
N LEU A 44 31.52 3.68 9.17
CA LEU A 44 31.11 4.47 8.00
C LEU A 44 31.21 5.97 8.24
N THR A 45 30.96 6.41 9.47
CA THR A 45 30.98 7.84 9.82
C THR A 45 32.32 8.31 10.36
N GLY A 46 33.16 7.40 10.85
CA GLY A 46 34.40 7.74 11.58
C GLY A 46 34.14 8.39 12.93
N LYS A 47 32.93 8.30 13.48
CA LYS A 47 32.49 8.97 14.71
C LYS A 47 32.07 7.95 15.76
N GLU A 48 32.17 8.35 17.03
CA GLU A 48 31.61 7.57 18.13
C GLU A 48 30.09 7.61 18.11
N VAL A 49 29.46 6.46 18.34
CA VAL A 49 28.02 6.30 18.38
C VAL A 49 27.57 5.97 19.79
N PHE A 50 26.77 6.86 20.36
CA PHE A 50 26.20 6.70 21.70
C PHE A 50 24.87 5.95 21.63
N ARG A 51 24.77 4.89 22.42
CA ARG A 51 23.59 4.04 22.56
C ARG A 51 23.32 3.84 24.05
N SER A 52 22.04 3.91 24.45
CA SER A 52 21.64 3.54 25.83
C SER A 52 21.66 2.01 26.00
N ASP A 53 21.64 1.54 27.24
CA ASP A 53 21.58 0.10 27.57
C ASP A 53 20.25 -0.54 27.12
N CYS A 54 19.18 0.28 26.98
CA CYS A 54 17.86 -0.13 26.52
C CYS A 54 17.37 0.74 25.35
N PRO A 55 18.02 0.66 24.19
CA PRO A 55 17.74 1.56 23.08
C PRO A 55 16.31 1.46 22.56
N GLU A 56 15.66 0.32 22.71
CA GLU A 56 14.26 0.08 22.31
C GLU A 56 13.23 0.85 23.18
N LEU A 57 13.60 1.22 24.41
CA LEU A 57 12.72 1.94 25.32
C LEU A 57 12.89 3.46 25.26
N MET A 58 13.85 3.96 24.51
CA MET A 58 14.15 5.40 24.49
C MET A 58 12.99 6.25 23.95
N GLY A 59 12.21 5.71 23.03
CA GLY A 59 10.98 6.39 22.57
C GLY A 59 9.94 6.53 23.67
N ALA A 60 9.71 5.46 24.44
CA ALA A 60 8.79 5.49 25.57
C ALA A 60 9.27 6.45 26.67
N LEU A 61 10.57 6.44 26.98
CA LEU A 61 11.16 7.41 27.92
C LEU A 61 10.98 8.85 27.43
N GLY A 62 11.21 9.11 26.16
CA GLY A 62 10.99 10.44 25.57
C GLY A 62 9.53 10.90 25.69
N CYS A 63 8.59 10.03 25.41
CA CYS A 63 7.16 10.30 25.59
C CYS A 63 6.82 10.60 27.06
N ALA A 64 7.36 9.84 28.01
CA ALA A 64 7.13 10.07 29.43
C ALA A 64 7.71 11.43 29.90
N LEU A 65 8.92 11.76 29.45
CA LEU A 65 9.54 13.06 29.75
C LEU A 65 8.75 14.23 29.15
N TYR A 66 8.26 14.07 27.94
CA TYR A 66 7.42 15.06 27.27
C TYR A 66 6.07 15.24 27.99
N ALA A 67 5.40 14.14 28.34
CA ALA A 67 4.16 14.18 29.11
C ALA A 67 4.34 14.88 30.46
N LYS A 68 5.48 14.64 31.14
CA LYS A 68 5.83 15.33 32.38
C LYS A 68 5.95 16.86 32.19
N GLN A 69 6.48 17.31 31.04
CA GLN A 69 6.60 18.75 30.74
C GLN A 69 5.24 19.40 30.47
N LEU A 70 4.28 18.67 29.88
CA LEU A 70 2.97 19.19 29.54
C LEU A 70 2.10 19.54 30.75
N LYS A 71 2.46 19.07 31.96
CA LYS A 71 1.74 19.34 33.22
C LYS A 71 0.22 19.18 33.13
N THR A 72 -0.25 18.18 32.40
CA THR A 72 -1.69 17.89 32.30
C THR A 72 -2.23 17.47 33.66
N ALA A 73 -3.35 18.05 34.05
CA ALA A 73 -3.95 17.87 35.41
C ALA A 73 -4.50 16.45 35.65
N LYS A 74 -4.57 15.60 34.64
CA LYS A 74 -5.13 14.26 34.74
C LYS A 74 -3.99 13.24 34.98
N VAL A 75 -3.82 12.85 36.25
CA VAL A 75 -2.92 11.76 36.62
C VAL A 75 -3.72 10.45 36.57
N THR A 76 -3.27 9.50 35.78
CA THR A 76 -3.88 8.16 35.71
C THR A 76 -2.98 7.19 36.51
N ASN A 77 -3.56 6.48 37.46
CA ASN A 77 -2.83 5.48 38.23
C ASN A 77 -2.54 4.25 37.34
N LEU A 78 -1.37 3.66 37.50
CA LEU A 78 -0.97 2.48 36.75
C LEU A 78 -1.91 1.27 37.01
N GLU A 79 -2.38 1.10 38.24
CA GLU A 79 -3.32 0.03 38.59
C GLU A 79 -4.67 0.21 37.84
N ASP A 80 -5.18 1.43 37.78
CA ASP A 80 -6.41 1.74 37.03
C ASP A 80 -6.22 1.49 35.55
N MET A 81 -5.06 1.84 34.99
CA MET A 81 -4.73 1.53 33.60
C MET A 81 -4.67 0.03 33.34
N MET A 82 -4.07 -0.75 34.24
CA MET A 82 -4.00 -2.22 34.10
C MET A 82 -5.38 -2.87 34.18
N HIS A 83 -6.27 -2.37 35.05
CA HIS A 83 -7.65 -2.85 35.12
C HIS A 83 -8.45 -2.48 33.86
N GLN A 84 -8.28 -1.28 33.35
CA GLN A 84 -8.95 -0.83 32.13
C GLN A 84 -8.38 -1.48 30.87
N ALA A 85 -7.13 -1.93 30.90
CA ALA A 85 -6.45 -2.62 29.78
C ALA A 85 -6.83 -4.10 29.65
N GLN A 86 -7.72 -4.64 30.49
CA GLN A 86 -8.23 -6.01 30.29
C GLN A 86 -9.06 -6.05 29.02
N PHE A 87 -8.68 -6.97 28.14
CA PHE A 87 -9.37 -7.18 26.87
C PHE A 87 -9.49 -8.66 26.54
N THR A 88 -10.47 -8.97 25.73
CA THR A 88 -10.55 -10.25 25.01
C THR A 88 -10.21 -10.02 23.55
N SER A 89 -9.54 -10.98 22.91
CA SER A 89 -9.21 -10.88 21.49
C SER A 89 -9.86 -12.01 20.69
N ARG A 90 -10.36 -11.67 19.50
CA ARG A 90 -10.93 -12.63 18.54
C ARG A 90 -10.43 -12.30 17.14
N GLN A 91 -10.01 -13.35 16.40
CA GLN A 91 -9.71 -13.21 14.99
C GLN A 91 -11.01 -13.24 14.16
N VAL A 92 -11.11 -12.32 13.22
CA VAL A 92 -12.23 -12.18 12.27
C VAL A 92 -11.64 -11.94 10.89
N GLN A 93 -12.20 -12.57 9.89
CA GLN A 93 -11.81 -12.34 8.50
C GLN A 93 -12.62 -11.19 7.92
N CYS A 94 -11.94 -10.23 7.29
CA CYS A 94 -12.59 -9.13 6.59
C CYS A 94 -13.03 -9.60 5.19
N ASN A 95 -14.33 -9.47 4.90
CA ASN A 95 -14.89 -9.82 3.60
C ASN A 95 -15.26 -8.58 2.75
N GLY A 96 -14.68 -7.42 3.07
CA GLY A 96 -14.98 -6.16 2.37
C GLY A 96 -14.31 -6.01 1.01
N CYS A 97 -13.30 -6.81 0.70
CA CYS A 97 -12.61 -6.86 -0.58
C CYS A 97 -11.77 -8.14 -0.70
N GLU A 98 -11.10 -8.32 -1.82
CA GLU A 98 -10.26 -9.50 -2.10
C GLU A 98 -9.05 -9.68 -1.18
N ASN A 99 -8.61 -8.65 -0.50
CA ASN A 99 -7.50 -8.76 0.46
C ASN A 99 -7.81 -9.68 1.64
N GLN A 100 -9.09 -9.90 1.96
CA GLN A 100 -9.53 -10.80 3.02
C GLN A 100 -8.68 -10.73 4.28
N CYS A 101 -8.40 -9.51 4.76
CA CYS A 101 -7.50 -9.27 5.87
C CYS A 101 -7.88 -10.07 7.10
N ALA A 102 -6.91 -10.72 7.74
CA ALA A 102 -7.08 -11.31 9.06
C ALA A 102 -7.06 -10.18 10.10
N ILE A 103 -8.20 -9.90 10.69
CA ILE A 103 -8.41 -8.82 11.66
C ILE A 103 -8.42 -9.41 13.07
N THR A 104 -7.66 -8.83 13.97
CA THR A 104 -7.79 -9.10 15.40
C THR A 104 -8.67 -8.02 16.01
N ARG A 105 -9.86 -8.41 16.46
CA ARG A 105 -10.75 -7.55 17.23
C ARG A 105 -10.44 -7.68 18.71
N TYR A 106 -10.08 -6.58 19.33
CA TYR A 106 -9.92 -6.45 20.78
C TYR A 106 -11.21 -5.86 21.36
N THR A 107 -11.73 -6.46 22.41
CA THR A 107 -12.90 -5.96 23.15
C THR A 107 -12.48 -5.66 24.57
N PHE A 108 -12.56 -4.41 24.96
CA PHE A 108 -12.21 -3.92 26.29
C PHE A 108 -13.39 -4.07 27.27
N GLY A 109 -13.09 -4.03 28.57
CA GLY A 109 -14.10 -4.18 29.63
C GLY A 109 -15.21 -3.11 29.62
N ASN A 110 -14.93 -1.94 29.00
CA ASN A 110 -15.91 -0.87 28.79
C ASN A 110 -16.82 -1.07 27.55
N GLY A 111 -16.65 -2.18 26.82
CA GLY A 111 -17.40 -2.48 25.59
C GLY A 111 -16.84 -1.85 24.32
N GLU A 112 -15.79 -1.05 24.41
CA GLU A 112 -15.12 -0.50 23.23
C GLU A 112 -14.35 -1.57 22.46
N HIS A 113 -14.17 -1.33 21.17
CA HIS A 113 -13.46 -2.23 20.27
C HIS A 113 -12.27 -1.54 19.64
N TYR A 114 -11.18 -2.30 19.46
CA TYR A 114 -10.03 -1.91 18.65
C TYR A 114 -9.75 -3.00 17.62
N PHE A 115 -9.46 -2.61 16.40
CA PHE A 115 -9.19 -3.52 15.29
C PHE A 115 -7.73 -3.39 14.87
N SER A 116 -7.04 -4.52 14.72
CA SER A 116 -5.66 -4.61 14.25
C SER A 116 -5.57 -5.55 13.06
N GLY A 117 -4.64 -5.29 12.14
CA GLY A 117 -4.44 -6.10 10.94
C GLY A 117 -5.23 -5.62 9.72
N ASN A 118 -6.09 -4.60 9.86
CA ASN A 118 -6.79 -3.99 8.74
C ASN A 118 -5.80 -3.19 7.86
N LYS A 119 -5.88 -3.39 6.54
CA LYS A 119 -5.11 -2.62 5.55
C LYS A 119 -5.84 -1.36 5.08
N CYS A 120 -7.09 -1.18 5.49
CA CYS A 120 -7.91 -0.02 5.17
C CYS A 120 -8.96 0.19 6.27
N GLU A 121 -9.63 1.36 6.26
CA GLU A 121 -10.69 1.75 7.20
C GLU A 121 -12.12 1.53 6.65
N LYS A 122 -12.27 0.73 5.58
CA LYS A 122 -13.55 0.58 4.86
C LYS A 122 -14.60 -0.19 5.66
N VAL A 123 -14.21 -1.29 6.32
CA VAL A 123 -15.11 -2.18 7.07
C VAL A 123 -14.83 -2.08 8.56
N PHE A 124 -13.58 -2.22 8.94
CA PHE A 124 -13.14 -2.13 10.34
C PHE A 124 -12.36 -0.82 10.52
N THR A 125 -12.85 0.06 11.39
CA THR A 125 -12.24 1.37 11.64
C THR A 125 -12.05 1.60 13.13
N ASN A 126 -10.93 2.22 13.49
CA ASN A 126 -10.64 2.70 14.86
C ASN A 126 -10.89 4.21 14.99
N LYS A 127 -11.37 4.88 13.93
CA LYS A 127 -11.56 6.33 13.87
C LYS A 127 -12.92 6.79 14.39
N GLY A 128 -13.71 5.88 15.00
CA GLY A 128 -15.07 6.17 15.43
C GLY A 128 -16.05 6.31 14.26
N ASN A 129 -17.25 6.80 14.53
CA ASN A 129 -18.24 7.10 13.49
C ASN A 129 -17.81 8.34 12.70
N VAL A 130 -17.09 8.14 11.60
CA VAL A 130 -16.87 9.21 10.61
C VAL A 130 -18.17 9.36 9.86
N SER A 131 -18.96 10.37 10.25
CA SER A 131 -20.32 10.61 9.72
C SER A 131 -20.36 11.04 8.25
N GLU A 132 -19.25 11.47 7.68
CA GLU A 132 -19.17 11.88 6.28
C GLU A 132 -17.98 11.20 5.59
N LYS A 133 -18.27 10.16 4.83
CA LYS A 133 -17.33 9.64 3.83
C LYS A 133 -17.32 10.64 2.68
N GLY A 134 -16.23 11.35 2.51
CA GLY A 134 -16.01 12.15 1.31
C GLY A 134 -16.12 11.30 0.03
N VAL A 135 -16.35 11.95 -1.11
CA VAL A 135 -16.38 11.28 -2.42
C VAL A 135 -15.03 10.60 -2.67
N ASN A 136 -15.05 9.31 -2.99
CA ASN A 136 -13.86 8.60 -3.40
C ASN A 136 -13.51 9.02 -4.84
N ALA A 137 -12.59 9.95 -4.98
CA ALA A 137 -12.15 10.47 -6.27
C ALA A 137 -11.61 9.38 -7.21
N TYR A 138 -11.00 8.33 -6.67
CA TYR A 138 -10.52 7.21 -7.47
C TYR A 138 -11.67 6.38 -8.05
N GLU A 139 -12.69 6.05 -7.26
CA GLU A 139 -13.88 5.36 -7.78
C GLU A 139 -14.56 6.18 -8.86
N LYS A 140 -14.65 7.50 -8.67
CA LYS A 140 -15.21 8.40 -9.69
C LYS A 140 -14.36 8.47 -10.96
N LYS A 141 -13.02 8.49 -10.81
CA LYS A 141 -12.10 8.37 -11.97
C LYS A 141 -12.35 7.08 -12.75
N ILE A 142 -12.45 5.94 -12.07
CA ILE A 142 -12.67 4.64 -12.71
C ILE A 142 -14.02 4.59 -13.47
N GLU A 143 -15.07 5.12 -12.87
CA GLU A 143 -16.38 5.25 -13.51
C GLU A 143 -16.29 6.09 -14.80
N LEU A 144 -15.70 7.29 -14.71
CA LEU A 144 -15.56 8.19 -15.87
C LEU A 144 -14.70 7.60 -16.99
N LEU A 145 -13.68 6.81 -16.65
CA LEU A 145 -12.78 6.21 -17.65
C LEU A 145 -13.45 5.03 -18.37
N PHE A 146 -14.10 4.14 -17.64
CA PHE A 146 -14.47 2.82 -18.15
C PHE A 146 -15.98 2.61 -18.34
N ASP A 147 -16.83 3.48 -17.83
CA ASP A 147 -18.28 3.42 -18.08
C ASP A 147 -18.64 4.11 -19.41
N GLN A 148 -18.06 3.60 -20.49
CA GLN A 148 -18.29 4.06 -21.84
C GLN A 148 -19.20 3.04 -22.54
N GLN A 149 -20.46 3.39 -22.72
CA GLN A 149 -21.44 2.50 -23.37
C GLN A 149 -21.86 3.07 -24.72
N VAL A 150 -21.39 2.43 -25.79
CA VAL A 150 -21.86 2.69 -27.14
C VAL A 150 -22.37 1.38 -27.73
N ASN A 151 -23.64 1.37 -28.14
CA ASN A 151 -24.23 0.20 -28.78
C ASN A 151 -24.12 0.33 -30.29
N ILE A 152 -23.29 -0.51 -30.91
CA ILE A 152 -23.16 -0.60 -32.38
C ILE A 152 -23.99 -1.80 -32.83
N ALA A 153 -25.07 -1.53 -33.59
CA ALA A 153 -26.02 -2.56 -34.01
C ALA A 153 -25.39 -3.62 -34.93
N ALA A 154 -24.51 -3.22 -35.84
CA ALA A 154 -23.83 -4.13 -36.77
C ALA A 154 -22.31 -3.77 -36.82
N PRO A 155 -21.52 -4.22 -35.88
CA PRO A 155 -20.09 -3.89 -35.84
C PRO A 155 -19.34 -4.61 -36.97
N LEU A 156 -18.33 -3.95 -37.52
CA LEU A 156 -17.43 -4.54 -38.51
C LEU A 156 -16.60 -5.68 -37.88
N LEU A 157 -16.16 -5.48 -36.64
CA LEU A 157 -15.47 -6.47 -35.82
C LEU A 157 -15.53 -6.05 -34.36
N THR A 158 -15.13 -6.94 -33.46
CA THR A 158 -15.01 -6.67 -32.02
C THR A 158 -13.53 -6.64 -31.62
N ILE A 159 -13.09 -5.51 -31.10
CA ILE A 159 -11.74 -5.33 -30.54
C ILE A 159 -11.80 -5.43 -29.02
N GLY A 160 -10.98 -6.30 -28.43
CA GLY A 160 -10.75 -6.38 -27.00
C GLY A 160 -9.67 -5.41 -26.57
N ILE A 161 -9.93 -4.65 -25.53
CA ILE A 161 -8.93 -3.76 -24.88
C ILE A 161 -8.67 -4.26 -23.46
N PRO A 162 -7.41 -4.62 -23.11
CA PRO A 162 -7.06 -5.00 -21.74
C PRO A 162 -7.15 -3.79 -20.80
N ARG A 163 -7.91 -3.93 -19.71
CA ARG A 163 -8.06 -2.89 -18.68
C ARG A 163 -6.85 -2.84 -17.76
N CYS A 164 -5.71 -2.41 -18.28
CA CYS A 164 -4.44 -2.40 -17.56
C CYS A 164 -3.50 -1.30 -18.07
N LEU A 165 -2.45 -0.99 -17.30
CA LEU A 165 -1.40 -0.05 -17.62
C LEU A 165 -1.93 1.31 -18.11
N ASN A 166 -1.46 1.79 -19.27
CA ASN A 166 -1.80 3.06 -19.88
C ASN A 166 -3.30 3.20 -20.24
N MET A 167 -4.05 2.10 -20.32
CA MET A 167 -5.50 2.18 -20.51
C MET A 167 -6.25 2.87 -19.36
N TYR A 168 -5.64 3.01 -18.19
CA TYR A 168 -6.20 3.83 -17.11
C TYR A 168 -6.15 5.35 -17.38
N GLU A 169 -5.63 5.76 -18.54
CA GLU A 169 -5.62 7.15 -19.01
C GLU A 169 -6.15 7.27 -20.43
N GLU A 170 -5.79 6.34 -21.30
CA GLU A 170 -6.05 6.41 -22.74
C GLU A 170 -7.34 5.74 -23.20
N TYR A 171 -8.00 4.92 -22.36
CA TYR A 171 -9.17 4.14 -22.78
C TYR A 171 -10.28 4.96 -23.43
N PRO A 172 -10.71 6.14 -22.92
CA PRO A 172 -11.76 6.92 -23.56
C PRO A 172 -11.43 7.36 -25.00
N PHE A 173 -10.16 7.67 -25.26
CA PHE A 173 -9.70 8.03 -26.60
C PHE A 173 -9.82 6.85 -27.57
N TRP A 174 -9.26 5.69 -27.19
CA TRP A 174 -9.30 4.51 -28.04
C TRP A 174 -10.70 3.95 -28.21
N HIS A 175 -11.52 4.00 -27.17
CA HIS A 175 -12.93 3.61 -27.24
C HIS A 175 -13.69 4.48 -28.25
N SER A 176 -13.58 5.79 -28.17
CA SER A 176 -14.24 6.72 -29.09
C SER A 176 -13.76 6.52 -30.52
N LEU A 177 -12.45 6.42 -30.74
CA LEU A 177 -11.87 6.21 -32.06
C LEU A 177 -12.45 4.93 -32.72
N PHE A 178 -12.43 3.82 -32.04
CA PHE A 178 -12.91 2.56 -32.61
C PHE A 178 -14.42 2.55 -32.83
N THR A 179 -15.19 3.12 -31.91
CA THR A 179 -16.66 3.16 -32.04
C THR A 179 -17.10 4.04 -33.18
N GLU A 180 -16.46 5.19 -33.41
CA GLU A 180 -16.68 6.06 -34.58
C GLU A 180 -16.30 5.36 -35.91
N CYS A 181 -15.36 4.42 -35.87
CA CYS A 181 -15.03 3.58 -37.01
C CYS A 181 -15.97 2.38 -37.20
N GLY A 182 -17.06 2.25 -36.46
CA GLY A 182 -17.98 1.14 -36.53
C GLY A 182 -17.48 -0.17 -35.93
N ILE A 183 -16.49 -0.09 -35.05
CA ILE A 183 -15.86 -1.23 -34.38
C ILE A 183 -16.38 -1.33 -32.95
N ARG A 184 -16.85 -2.51 -32.55
CA ARG A 184 -17.27 -2.75 -31.17
C ARG A 184 -16.04 -2.89 -30.28
N VAL A 185 -16.01 -2.15 -29.17
CA VAL A 185 -14.97 -2.29 -28.14
C VAL A 185 -15.49 -3.18 -27.01
N CYS A 186 -14.68 -4.18 -26.65
CA CYS A 186 -14.89 -5.05 -25.49
C CYS A 186 -13.77 -4.81 -24.49
N LEU A 187 -14.10 -4.22 -23.35
CA LEU A 187 -13.15 -4.02 -22.27
C LEU A 187 -13.05 -5.29 -21.43
N SER A 188 -11.84 -5.70 -21.05
CA SER A 188 -11.68 -6.79 -20.09
C SER A 188 -12.20 -6.39 -18.71
N ASP A 189 -12.61 -7.36 -17.92
CA ASP A 189 -13.10 -7.12 -16.56
C ASP A 189 -12.02 -6.47 -15.67
N ALA A 190 -12.47 -5.89 -14.56
CA ALA A 190 -11.57 -5.38 -13.55
C ALA A 190 -10.61 -6.47 -13.02
N SER A 191 -9.38 -6.09 -12.70
CA SER A 191 -8.39 -6.99 -12.11
C SER A 191 -8.87 -7.55 -10.78
N THR A 192 -8.71 -8.86 -10.60
CA THR A 192 -8.92 -9.54 -9.32
C THR A 192 -7.77 -10.48 -9.04
N PHE A 193 -7.50 -10.75 -7.76
CA PHE A 193 -6.43 -11.67 -7.39
C PHE A 193 -6.68 -13.09 -7.94
N ASN A 194 -7.92 -13.54 -7.90
CA ASN A 194 -8.33 -14.85 -8.44
C ASN A 194 -8.05 -14.96 -9.96
N LYS A 195 -8.34 -13.89 -10.73
CA LYS A 195 -8.02 -13.87 -12.17
C LYS A 195 -6.51 -13.89 -12.41
N TYR A 196 -5.75 -13.18 -11.61
CA TYR A 196 -4.29 -13.21 -11.65
C TYR A 196 -3.75 -14.60 -11.36
N GLU A 197 -4.20 -15.27 -10.29
CA GLU A 197 -3.74 -16.63 -9.95
C GLU A 197 -3.97 -17.63 -11.08
N LYS A 198 -5.11 -17.56 -11.76
CA LYS A 198 -5.41 -18.42 -12.91
C LYS A 198 -4.45 -18.21 -14.09
N ALA A 199 -3.94 -17.01 -14.26
CA ALA A 199 -3.04 -16.62 -15.34
C ALA A 199 -1.55 -16.58 -14.91
N ALA A 200 -1.25 -16.83 -13.64
CA ALA A 200 0.10 -16.67 -13.08
C ALA A 200 1.17 -17.52 -13.76
N ASN A 201 0.80 -18.73 -14.25
CA ASN A 201 1.68 -19.62 -14.98
C ASN A 201 2.10 -19.09 -16.37
N MET A 202 1.40 -18.10 -16.90
CA MET A 202 1.75 -17.44 -18.17
C MET A 202 2.76 -16.31 -17.99
N VAL A 203 3.03 -15.89 -16.76
CA VAL A 203 4.01 -14.84 -16.47
C VAL A 203 5.41 -15.39 -16.59
N MET A 204 6.14 -14.97 -17.61
CA MET A 204 7.47 -15.53 -17.98
C MET A 204 8.60 -15.06 -17.06
N SER A 205 8.41 -14.02 -16.27
CA SER A 205 9.47 -13.45 -15.41
C SER A 205 8.91 -12.93 -14.09
N ASP A 206 9.58 -13.31 -13.00
CA ASP A 206 9.24 -12.80 -11.66
C ASP A 206 9.70 -11.35 -11.44
N ASN A 207 10.61 -10.86 -12.28
CA ASN A 207 11.22 -9.54 -12.11
C ASN A 207 10.41 -8.37 -12.69
N ILE A 208 9.32 -8.62 -13.41
CA ILE A 208 8.45 -7.57 -13.92
C ILE A 208 7.54 -7.04 -12.80
N CYS A 209 7.14 -5.76 -12.89
CA CYS A 209 6.25 -5.15 -11.91
C CYS A 209 4.87 -5.82 -11.88
N PHE A 210 4.21 -5.81 -10.72
CA PHE A 210 2.93 -6.50 -10.55
C PHE A 210 1.84 -6.02 -11.53
N PRO A 211 1.67 -4.70 -11.80
CA PRO A 211 0.71 -4.25 -12.81
C PRO A 211 0.95 -4.84 -14.20
N ALA A 212 2.20 -5.02 -14.62
CA ALA A 212 2.53 -5.65 -15.89
C ALA A 212 2.21 -7.16 -15.88
N LYS A 213 2.34 -7.85 -14.75
CA LYS A 213 1.92 -9.26 -14.60
C LYS A 213 0.41 -9.43 -14.82
N LEU A 214 -0.40 -8.45 -14.44
CA LEU A 214 -1.85 -8.48 -14.61
C LEU A 214 -2.29 -8.50 -16.08
N VAL A 215 -1.48 -8.02 -17.01
CA VAL A 215 -1.77 -8.00 -18.44
C VAL A 215 -2.20 -9.38 -18.94
N HIS A 216 -1.50 -10.43 -18.51
CA HIS A 216 -1.79 -11.81 -18.92
C HIS A 216 -3.22 -12.24 -18.55
N SER A 217 -3.69 -11.87 -17.37
CA SER A 217 -5.06 -12.17 -16.94
C SER A 217 -6.12 -11.41 -17.75
N HIS A 218 -5.83 -10.18 -18.15
CA HIS A 218 -6.73 -9.40 -19.00
C HIS A 218 -6.79 -9.95 -20.44
N ILE A 219 -5.65 -10.37 -20.99
CA ILE A 219 -5.60 -11.00 -22.31
C ILE A 219 -6.39 -12.32 -22.28
N GLN A 220 -6.17 -13.17 -21.26
CA GLN A 220 -6.92 -14.42 -21.09
C GLN A 220 -8.42 -14.17 -21.03
N ASN A 221 -8.87 -13.18 -20.29
CA ASN A 221 -10.28 -12.80 -20.18
C ASN A 221 -10.88 -12.37 -21.52
N LEU A 222 -10.14 -11.62 -22.34
CA LEU A 222 -10.57 -11.24 -23.69
C LEU A 222 -10.63 -12.42 -24.66
N ILE A 223 -9.72 -13.39 -24.53
CA ILE A 223 -9.78 -14.64 -25.28
C ILE A 223 -11.05 -15.43 -24.92
N GLU A 224 -11.39 -15.50 -23.63
CA GLU A 224 -12.62 -16.13 -23.15
C GLU A 224 -13.87 -15.43 -23.70
N TYR A 225 -13.84 -14.10 -23.89
CA TYR A 225 -14.91 -13.32 -24.54
C TYR A 225 -14.96 -13.50 -26.06
N LYS A 226 -14.00 -14.22 -26.64
CA LYS A 226 -13.94 -14.51 -28.09
C LYS A 226 -13.96 -13.26 -28.96
N VAL A 227 -13.24 -12.23 -28.56
CA VAL A 227 -13.06 -11.02 -29.38
C VAL A 227 -12.27 -11.35 -30.64
N ASP A 228 -12.54 -10.62 -31.75
CA ASP A 228 -11.87 -10.89 -33.03
C ASP A 228 -10.39 -10.52 -33.01
N ARG A 229 -10.05 -9.44 -32.30
CA ARG A 229 -8.69 -8.92 -32.14
C ARG A 229 -8.50 -8.31 -30.76
N ILE A 230 -7.26 -8.29 -30.28
CA ILE A 230 -6.89 -7.59 -29.05
C ILE A 230 -6.01 -6.41 -29.43
N PHE A 231 -6.37 -5.23 -28.98
CA PHE A 231 -5.61 -4.02 -29.13
C PHE A 231 -4.90 -3.68 -27.82
N MET A 232 -3.58 -3.63 -27.85
CA MET A 232 -2.73 -3.29 -26.72
C MET A 232 -1.56 -2.43 -27.19
N PRO A 233 -1.67 -1.11 -27.14
CA PRO A 233 -0.60 -0.22 -27.54
C PRO A 233 0.55 -0.26 -26.53
N PHE A 234 1.78 -0.20 -27.04
CA PHE A 234 2.98 -0.02 -26.23
C PHE A 234 3.44 1.42 -26.33
N VAL A 235 3.43 2.11 -25.20
CA VAL A 235 3.99 3.46 -25.10
C VAL A 235 5.48 3.33 -24.84
N ILE A 236 6.30 3.72 -25.84
CA ILE A 236 7.77 3.65 -25.75
C ILE A 236 8.32 4.94 -25.15
N PHE A 237 7.66 6.04 -25.42
CA PHE A 237 8.07 7.39 -24.97
C PHE A 237 6.84 8.26 -24.81
N GLU A 238 6.82 9.05 -23.75
CA GLU A 238 5.78 10.04 -23.47
C GLU A 238 6.47 11.35 -23.09
N GLU A 239 6.11 12.46 -23.74
CA GLU A 239 6.52 13.79 -23.31
C GLU A 239 5.59 14.22 -22.15
N ILE A 240 6.18 14.61 -21.02
CA ILE A 240 5.49 15.08 -19.83
C ILE A 240 5.47 16.62 -19.86
#